data_2b638e26e37a1146cda54ade180b8f99
#
_entry.id   2b638e26e37a1146cda54ade180b8f99
#
_cell.length_a   1.000
_cell.length_b   1.000
_cell.length_c   1.000
_cell.angle_alpha   90.00
_cell.angle_beta   90.00
_cell.angle_gamma   90.00
#
_symmetry.space_group_name_H-M   'P 1'
#
loop_
_entity.id
_entity.type
_entity.pdbx_description
1 polymer ?
#
loop_
_entity_poly.entity_id
_entity_poly.type
_entity_poly.pdbx_seq_one_letter_code
_entity_poly.pdbx_strand_id
1 'polypeptide(L)'
;MRIAIIGAGKMGRWFTRFFKDEGYSVIVSNRTRSKAEALRDEFGVELADSNPEAVEGADWVLVCVSLDGLEAVLMEIASHIRSGQVVMEIGSIKEIPVNLLHKYVKNGVTLGTHPVFGPGAKGVGGQNFVLTPVNEEERRFAVEFKGWLEERGAEVTVLSPRRHDELMSLVLGFPHFVGLVAGDALVNNSGFVEAKQVGGASYKLLLTLAGAVAAEEPVFYSNLHMSLPEMEKIEGLFLSKVEEWLKLVRAKDCGGFGRKMEQVKKRLKELDPDYERYYRLMYRLLDDS
;
A
#
# COMPACT_ATOMS: atom_id res chain seq x y z
N MET A 1 -2.64 22.03 -15.67
CA MET A 1 -1.59 21.46 -14.78
C MET A 1 -0.96 20.28 -15.50
N ARG A 2 0.35 20.18 -15.47
CA ARG A 2 1.14 19.09 -16.06
C ARG A 2 1.75 18.22 -14.97
N ILE A 3 1.62 16.91 -15.10
CA ILE A 3 2.06 15.93 -14.10
C ILE A 3 3.11 15.02 -14.72
N ALA A 4 4.28 14.94 -14.08
CA ALA A 4 5.32 13.99 -14.44
C ALA A 4 5.15 12.70 -13.61
N ILE A 5 5.11 11.56 -14.28
CA ILE A 5 5.12 10.23 -13.65
C ILE A 5 6.50 9.60 -13.90
N ILE A 6 7.27 9.42 -12.85
CA ILE A 6 8.56 8.74 -12.93
C ILE A 6 8.41 7.31 -12.44
N GLY A 7 8.48 6.36 -13.37
CA GLY A 7 8.27 4.94 -13.12
C GLY A 7 6.97 4.42 -13.73
N ALA A 8 7.09 3.50 -14.68
CA ALA A 8 5.99 2.86 -15.42
C ALA A 8 5.70 1.43 -14.89
N GLY A 9 5.77 1.25 -13.56
CA GLY A 9 5.33 0.03 -12.88
C GLY A 9 3.80 -0.05 -12.75
N LYS A 10 3.30 -1.05 -12.02
CA LYS A 10 1.85 -1.25 -11.79
C LYS A 10 1.15 0.03 -11.29
N MET A 11 1.69 0.69 -10.25
CA MET A 11 1.12 1.92 -9.70
C MET A 11 1.37 3.15 -10.58
N GLY A 12 2.54 3.26 -11.22
CA GLY A 12 2.80 4.35 -12.18
C GLY A 12 1.83 4.31 -13.36
N ARG A 13 1.54 3.11 -13.88
CA ARG A 13 0.49 2.92 -14.90
C ARG A 13 -0.90 3.33 -14.37
N TRP A 14 -1.23 2.95 -13.13
CA TRP A 14 -2.49 3.32 -12.50
C TRP A 14 -2.64 4.84 -12.39
N PHE A 15 -1.63 5.54 -11.88
CA PHE A 15 -1.64 7.00 -11.76
C PHE A 15 -1.61 7.72 -13.11
N THR A 16 -0.93 7.15 -14.11
CA THR A 16 -0.96 7.68 -15.49
C THR A 16 -2.37 7.72 -16.03
N ARG A 17 -3.11 6.59 -15.92
CA ARG A 17 -4.53 6.51 -16.28
C ARG A 17 -5.36 7.49 -15.48
N PHE A 18 -5.22 7.45 -14.15
CA PHE A 18 -6.03 8.27 -13.24
C PHE A 18 -5.92 9.76 -13.56
N PHE A 19 -4.71 10.31 -13.65
CA PHE A 19 -4.53 11.72 -13.97
C PHE A 19 -4.95 12.07 -15.40
N LYS A 20 -4.79 11.16 -16.34
CA LYS A 20 -5.28 11.35 -17.72
C LYS A 20 -6.81 11.44 -17.76
N ASP A 21 -7.49 10.54 -17.05
CA ASP A 21 -8.96 10.52 -16.94
C ASP A 21 -9.49 11.78 -16.24
N GLU A 22 -8.73 12.34 -15.30
CA GLU A 22 -9.00 13.64 -14.64
C GLU A 22 -8.71 14.87 -15.55
N GLY A 23 -8.26 14.67 -16.79
CA GLY A 23 -8.02 15.73 -17.77
C GLY A 23 -6.69 16.46 -17.63
N TYR A 24 -5.74 15.94 -16.87
CA TYR A 24 -4.41 16.52 -16.76
C TYR A 24 -3.51 16.16 -17.95
N SER A 25 -2.54 17.05 -18.27
CA SER A 25 -1.44 16.71 -19.15
C SER A 25 -0.45 15.83 -18.39
N VAL A 26 -0.17 14.64 -18.90
CA VAL A 26 0.72 13.67 -18.23
C VAL A 26 1.91 13.38 -19.12
N ILE A 27 3.11 13.46 -18.54
CA ILE A 27 4.37 13.03 -19.14
C ILE A 27 4.96 11.90 -18.33
N VAL A 28 5.43 10.84 -18.99
CA VAL A 28 5.94 9.64 -18.34
C VAL A 28 7.41 9.44 -18.66
N SER A 29 8.21 9.09 -17.66
CA SER A 29 9.56 8.58 -17.80
C SER A 29 9.74 7.25 -17.09
N ASN A 30 10.56 6.37 -17.64
CA ASN A 30 10.91 5.10 -17.03
C ASN A 30 12.27 4.59 -17.52
N ARG A 31 13.09 4.04 -16.60
CA ARG A 31 14.39 3.45 -16.95
C ARG A 31 14.32 2.44 -18.09
N THR A 32 13.29 1.60 -18.13
CA THR A 32 13.00 0.70 -19.25
C THR A 32 12.05 1.42 -20.20
N ARG A 33 12.60 1.97 -21.29
CA ARG A 33 11.86 2.81 -22.25
C ARG A 33 10.57 2.13 -22.76
N SER A 34 10.61 0.85 -23.11
CA SER A 34 9.45 0.12 -23.62
C SER A 34 8.25 0.11 -22.66
N LYS A 35 8.46 0.18 -21.34
CA LYS A 35 7.36 0.29 -20.38
C LYS A 35 6.68 1.66 -20.43
N ALA A 36 7.44 2.74 -20.63
CA ALA A 36 6.88 4.08 -20.80
C ALA A 36 6.20 4.24 -22.16
N GLU A 37 6.77 3.67 -23.23
CA GLU A 37 6.16 3.60 -24.58
C GLU A 37 4.79 2.89 -24.53
N ALA A 38 4.68 1.77 -23.80
CA ALA A 38 3.41 1.10 -23.59
C ALA A 38 2.34 2.01 -22.96
N LEU A 39 2.71 2.87 -21.99
CA LEU A 39 1.78 3.83 -21.41
C LEU A 39 1.39 4.95 -22.38
N ARG A 40 2.35 5.43 -23.18
CA ARG A 40 2.07 6.40 -24.26
C ARG A 40 1.05 5.82 -25.24
N ASP A 41 1.29 4.60 -25.71
CA ASP A 41 0.46 3.96 -26.72
C ASP A 41 -0.94 3.62 -26.19
N GLU A 42 -1.05 3.28 -24.91
CA GLU A 42 -2.32 2.96 -24.28
C GLU A 42 -3.16 4.19 -23.90
N PHE A 43 -2.53 5.23 -23.34
CA PHE A 43 -3.24 6.38 -22.75
C PHE A 43 -3.06 7.69 -23.52
N GLY A 44 -2.23 7.70 -24.58
CA GLY A 44 -1.95 8.92 -25.35
C GLY A 44 -1.26 10.02 -24.53
N VAL A 45 -0.37 9.61 -23.61
CA VAL A 45 0.41 10.53 -22.77
C VAL A 45 1.75 10.88 -23.43
N GLU A 46 2.39 11.96 -22.97
CA GLU A 46 3.72 12.35 -23.42
C GLU A 46 4.78 11.39 -22.88
N LEU A 47 5.84 11.18 -23.66
CA LEU A 47 6.99 10.36 -23.26
C LEU A 47 8.22 11.27 -23.17
N ALA A 48 8.90 11.24 -22.03
CA ALA A 48 10.20 11.86 -21.85
C ALA A 48 11.34 10.87 -22.10
N ASP A 49 12.46 11.35 -22.63
CA ASP A 49 13.66 10.55 -22.87
C ASP A 49 14.48 10.33 -21.60
N SER A 50 14.24 11.16 -20.57
CA SER A 50 14.92 11.07 -19.26
C SER A 50 14.03 11.54 -18.11
N ASN A 51 14.38 11.19 -16.86
CA ASN A 51 13.69 11.71 -15.67
C ASN A 51 13.82 13.24 -15.54
N PRO A 52 14.99 13.88 -15.75
CA PRO A 52 15.10 15.33 -15.80
C PRO A 52 14.15 16.01 -16.80
N GLU A 53 14.07 15.49 -18.01
CA GLU A 53 13.16 16.02 -19.04
C GLU A 53 11.69 15.93 -18.60
N ALA A 54 11.28 14.81 -17.98
CA ALA A 54 9.93 14.66 -17.46
C ALA A 54 9.59 15.72 -16.41
N VAL A 55 10.56 16.07 -15.57
CA VAL A 55 10.39 17.05 -14.48
C VAL A 55 10.31 18.48 -15.01
N GLU A 56 11.04 18.79 -16.09
CA GLU A 56 11.02 20.12 -16.71
C GLU A 56 9.62 20.47 -17.21
N GLY A 57 9.03 21.55 -16.69
CA GLY A 57 7.69 21.98 -17.06
C GLY A 57 6.53 21.26 -16.38
N ALA A 58 6.77 20.29 -15.52
CA ALA A 58 5.74 19.69 -14.68
C ALA A 58 5.41 20.60 -13.49
N ASP A 59 4.14 20.62 -13.10
CA ASP A 59 3.69 21.25 -11.85
C ASP A 59 3.85 20.26 -10.69
N TRP A 60 3.46 18.99 -10.92
CA TRP A 60 3.62 17.88 -10.00
C TRP A 60 4.52 16.80 -10.58
N VAL A 61 5.38 16.26 -9.73
CA VAL A 61 6.26 15.12 -10.03
C VAL A 61 5.87 13.98 -9.10
N LEU A 62 5.37 12.89 -9.63
CA LEU A 62 5.01 11.69 -8.87
C LEU A 62 6.05 10.60 -9.12
N VAL A 63 6.80 10.25 -8.09
CA VAL A 63 7.84 9.22 -8.15
C VAL A 63 7.23 7.87 -7.79
N CYS A 64 7.05 7.01 -8.79
CA CYS A 64 6.39 5.70 -8.71
C CYS A 64 7.40 4.55 -8.88
N VAL A 65 8.54 4.63 -8.19
CA VAL A 65 9.59 3.61 -8.24
C VAL A 65 9.64 2.82 -6.93
N SER A 66 10.33 1.67 -6.95
CA SER A 66 10.60 0.91 -5.73
C SER A 66 11.51 1.70 -4.78
N LEU A 67 11.49 1.35 -3.49
CA LEU A 67 12.34 1.97 -2.48
C LEU A 67 13.82 1.96 -2.87
N ASP A 68 14.30 0.83 -3.41
CA ASP A 68 15.69 0.67 -3.84
C ASP A 68 16.09 1.61 -4.99
N GLY A 69 15.12 2.03 -5.81
CA GLY A 69 15.34 2.95 -6.93
C GLY A 69 15.13 4.41 -6.58
N LEU A 70 14.52 4.71 -5.43
CA LEU A 70 14.06 6.05 -5.09
C LEU A 70 15.23 7.04 -4.96
N GLU A 71 16.26 6.67 -4.22
CA GLU A 71 17.42 7.57 -3.99
C GLU A 71 18.11 7.96 -5.30
N ALA A 72 18.34 6.99 -6.19
CA ALA A 72 18.96 7.27 -7.49
C ALA A 72 18.11 8.20 -8.35
N VAL A 73 16.80 8.02 -8.39
CA VAL A 73 15.88 8.91 -9.12
C VAL A 73 15.89 10.32 -8.53
N LEU A 74 15.83 10.44 -7.20
CA LEU A 74 15.86 11.76 -6.54
C LEU A 74 17.18 12.49 -6.78
N MET A 75 18.31 11.80 -6.79
CA MET A 75 19.62 12.37 -7.15
C MET A 75 19.63 12.89 -8.59
N GLU A 76 19.05 12.14 -9.52
CA GLU A 76 19.02 12.49 -10.94
C GLU A 76 18.18 13.75 -11.20
N ILE A 77 17.02 13.89 -10.53
CA ILE A 77 16.10 15.01 -10.77
C ILE A 77 16.35 16.23 -9.88
N ALA A 78 17.14 16.12 -8.83
CA ALA A 78 17.29 17.15 -7.78
C ALA A 78 17.60 18.55 -8.32
N SER A 79 18.54 18.66 -9.26
CA SER A 79 18.95 19.94 -9.87
C SER A 79 17.94 20.52 -10.87
N HIS A 80 16.96 19.72 -11.30
CA HIS A 80 15.92 20.09 -12.26
C HIS A 80 14.62 20.52 -11.58
N ILE A 81 14.51 20.32 -10.26
CA ILE A 81 13.36 20.79 -9.48
C ILE A 81 13.41 22.29 -9.29
N ARG A 82 12.32 22.98 -9.60
CA ARG A 82 12.17 24.44 -9.50
C ARG A 82 11.23 24.81 -8.34
N SER A 83 11.37 26.05 -7.88
CA SER A 83 10.42 26.62 -6.93
C SER A 83 8.97 26.53 -7.46
N GLY A 84 8.04 26.16 -6.61
CA GLY A 84 6.64 25.98 -6.94
C GLY A 84 6.25 24.60 -7.48
N GLN A 85 7.22 23.75 -7.83
CA GLN A 85 6.93 22.34 -8.15
C GLN A 85 6.68 21.52 -6.89
N VAL A 86 5.85 20.50 -7.01
CA VAL A 86 5.60 19.53 -5.93
C VAL A 86 6.17 18.18 -6.32
N VAL A 87 6.97 17.59 -5.44
CA VAL A 87 7.54 16.25 -5.62
C VAL A 87 6.92 15.29 -4.60
N MET A 88 6.19 14.31 -5.07
CA MET A 88 5.54 13.28 -4.27
C MET A 88 6.13 11.90 -4.56
N GLU A 89 6.18 11.05 -3.55
CA GLU A 89 6.43 9.61 -3.72
C GLU A 89 5.25 8.81 -3.15
N ILE A 90 5.10 7.56 -3.57
CA ILE A 90 3.92 6.73 -3.28
C ILE A 90 4.26 5.42 -2.56
N GLY A 91 5.42 5.30 -1.97
CA GLY A 91 5.88 4.07 -1.32
C GLY A 91 5.00 3.64 -0.15
N SER A 92 5.10 2.36 0.21
CA SER A 92 4.33 1.77 1.31
C SER A 92 4.92 2.03 2.70
N ILE A 93 6.13 2.60 2.78
CA ILE A 93 6.77 3.11 4.00
C ILE A 93 7.08 4.59 3.83
N LYS A 94 7.26 5.34 4.93
CA LYS A 94 7.38 6.80 4.86
C LYS A 94 8.64 7.38 5.48
N GLU A 95 9.17 6.84 6.56
CA GLU A 95 10.35 7.46 7.22
C GLU A 95 11.55 7.56 6.26
N ILE A 96 11.88 6.49 5.56
CA ILE A 96 13.01 6.48 4.62
C ILE A 96 12.73 7.37 3.40
N PRO A 97 11.60 7.24 2.67
CA PRO A 97 11.31 8.08 1.50
C PRO A 97 11.24 9.57 1.80
N VAL A 98 10.60 9.97 2.89
CA VAL A 98 10.50 11.39 3.29
C VAL A 98 11.88 11.97 3.60
N ASN A 99 12.73 11.22 4.30
CA ASN A 99 14.10 11.64 4.55
C ASN A 99 14.91 11.80 3.25
N LEU A 100 14.71 10.91 2.27
CA LEU A 100 15.35 11.00 0.95
C LEU A 100 14.83 12.21 0.15
N LEU A 101 13.52 12.45 0.16
CA LEU A 101 12.94 13.67 -0.46
C LEU A 101 13.60 14.92 0.11
N HIS A 102 13.68 15.08 1.42
CA HIS A 102 14.32 16.23 2.07
C HIS A 102 15.83 16.31 1.85
N LYS A 103 16.50 15.18 1.69
CA LYS A 103 17.93 15.12 1.41
C LYS A 103 18.24 15.70 0.03
N TYR A 104 17.44 15.42 -0.97
CA TYR A 104 17.74 15.74 -2.37
C TYR A 104 16.93 16.91 -2.94
N VAL A 105 15.66 17.05 -2.63
CA VAL A 105 14.80 18.12 -3.16
C VAL A 105 14.92 19.36 -2.28
N LYS A 106 15.56 20.41 -2.81
CA LYS A 106 15.83 21.65 -2.06
C LYS A 106 14.97 22.83 -2.51
N ASN A 107 14.44 22.80 -3.73
CA ASN A 107 13.78 23.95 -4.35
C ASN A 107 12.26 23.77 -4.52
N GLY A 108 11.72 22.59 -4.31
CA GLY A 108 10.28 22.30 -4.45
C GLY A 108 9.64 21.93 -3.13
N VAL A 109 8.31 21.84 -3.13
CA VAL A 109 7.54 21.25 -2.03
C VAL A 109 7.63 19.74 -2.14
N THR A 110 7.92 19.06 -1.04
CA THR A 110 7.90 17.60 -1.01
C THR A 110 6.66 17.09 -0.27
N LEU A 111 6.20 15.88 -0.59
CA LEU A 111 5.18 15.22 0.21
C LEU A 111 5.30 13.71 0.09
N GLY A 112 5.48 13.03 1.22
CA GLY A 112 5.28 11.59 1.29
C GLY A 112 3.80 11.26 1.20
N THR A 113 3.43 10.38 0.28
CA THR A 113 2.05 9.92 0.10
C THR A 113 2.00 8.40 0.09
N HIS A 114 0.91 7.81 0.56
CA HIS A 114 0.68 6.38 0.47
C HIS A 114 -0.77 6.10 0.06
N PRO A 115 -1.03 5.75 -1.22
CA PRO A 115 -2.29 5.15 -1.62
C PRO A 115 -2.36 3.74 -1.02
N VAL A 116 -3.22 3.55 0.00
CA VAL A 116 -3.33 2.27 0.73
C VAL A 116 -4.23 1.31 -0.06
N PHE A 117 -3.90 1.14 -1.34
CA PHE A 117 -4.58 0.22 -2.27
C PHE A 117 -3.64 -0.20 -3.39
N GLY A 118 -3.96 -1.33 -4.02
CA GLY A 118 -3.20 -1.85 -5.16
C GLY A 118 -3.72 -1.38 -6.51
N PRO A 119 -3.03 -1.74 -7.61
CA PRO A 119 -3.35 -1.32 -8.97
C PRO A 119 -4.69 -1.89 -9.50
N GLY A 120 -5.34 -2.79 -8.75
CA GLY A 120 -6.68 -3.29 -9.05
C GLY A 120 -7.82 -2.32 -8.70
N ALA A 121 -7.55 -1.25 -7.95
CA ALA A 121 -8.56 -0.24 -7.64
C ALA A 121 -9.04 0.47 -8.92
N LYS A 122 -10.36 0.66 -9.06
CA LYS A 122 -10.98 1.31 -10.22
C LYS A 122 -10.74 2.82 -10.24
N GLY A 123 -10.64 3.45 -9.06
CA GLY A 123 -10.41 4.86 -8.83
C GLY A 123 -10.05 5.10 -7.36
N VAL A 124 -10.03 6.36 -6.93
CA VAL A 124 -9.73 6.74 -5.54
C VAL A 124 -10.96 6.68 -4.62
N GLY A 125 -12.16 6.64 -5.16
CA GLY A 125 -13.41 6.63 -4.39
C GLY A 125 -13.48 5.43 -3.43
N GLY A 126 -13.69 5.69 -2.12
CA GLY A 126 -13.71 4.69 -1.07
C GLY A 126 -12.34 4.09 -0.73
N GLN A 127 -11.26 4.64 -1.27
CA GLN A 127 -9.89 4.18 -0.99
C GLN A 127 -9.22 5.08 0.05
N ASN A 128 -8.39 4.45 0.90
CA ASN A 128 -7.60 5.19 1.87
C ASN A 128 -6.33 5.77 1.25
N PHE A 129 -6.03 7.01 1.61
CA PHE A 129 -4.77 7.70 1.33
C PHE A 129 -4.14 8.20 2.63
N VAL A 130 -2.84 8.08 2.77
CA VAL A 130 -2.11 8.72 3.87
C VAL A 130 -1.14 9.74 3.31
N LEU A 131 -1.16 10.94 3.89
CA LEU A 131 -0.24 12.03 3.60
C LEU A 131 0.66 12.27 4.82
N THR A 132 1.96 12.47 4.60
CA THR A 132 2.93 12.59 5.69
C THR A 132 3.76 13.86 5.62
N PRO A 133 3.13 15.05 5.78
CA PRO A 133 3.84 16.32 5.81
C PRO A 133 4.64 16.47 7.10
N VAL A 134 5.88 17.01 7.01
CA VAL A 134 6.76 17.22 8.18
C VAL A 134 7.07 18.69 8.45
N ASN A 135 6.93 19.58 7.47
CA ASN A 135 7.12 21.02 7.62
C ASN A 135 5.86 21.81 7.25
N GLU A 136 5.88 23.14 7.44
CA GLU A 136 4.71 23.98 7.25
C GLU A 136 4.29 24.12 5.78
N GLU A 137 5.24 24.12 4.86
CA GLU A 137 4.98 24.21 3.43
C GLU A 137 4.29 22.94 2.92
N GLU A 138 4.78 21.77 3.35
CA GLU A 138 4.16 20.48 3.08
C GLU A 138 2.77 20.36 3.69
N ARG A 139 2.55 20.89 4.93
CA ARG A 139 1.22 20.88 5.54
C ARG A 139 0.23 21.69 4.75
N ARG A 140 0.62 22.86 4.23
CA ARG A 140 -0.26 23.68 3.37
C ARG A 140 -0.65 22.92 2.11
N PHE A 141 0.33 22.37 1.41
CA PHE A 141 0.04 21.56 0.22
C PHE A 141 -0.77 20.31 0.56
N ALA A 142 -0.48 19.61 1.67
CA ALA A 142 -1.24 18.43 2.11
C ALA A 142 -2.72 18.74 2.38
N VAL A 143 -3.07 19.94 2.88
CA VAL A 143 -4.47 20.38 3.04
C VAL A 143 -5.16 20.50 1.69
N GLU A 144 -4.52 21.13 0.71
CA GLU A 144 -5.05 21.30 -0.65
C GLU A 144 -5.20 19.94 -1.34
N PHE A 145 -4.16 19.10 -1.29
CA PHE A 145 -4.18 17.78 -1.92
C PHE A 145 -5.17 16.82 -1.26
N LYS A 146 -5.32 16.89 0.09
CA LYS A 146 -6.36 16.18 0.81
C LYS A 146 -7.75 16.56 0.30
N GLY A 147 -8.07 17.86 0.22
CA GLY A 147 -9.34 18.33 -0.30
C GLY A 147 -9.60 17.82 -1.72
N TRP A 148 -8.57 17.90 -2.58
CA TRP A 148 -8.66 17.42 -3.96
C TRP A 148 -8.95 15.91 -4.05
N LEU A 149 -8.36 15.09 -3.18
CA LEU A 149 -8.61 13.64 -3.11
C LEU A 149 -10.00 13.33 -2.54
N GLU A 150 -10.43 14.05 -1.47
CA GLU A 150 -11.71 13.85 -0.80
C GLU A 150 -12.90 14.24 -1.69
N GLU A 151 -12.77 15.27 -2.52
CA GLU A 151 -13.75 15.64 -3.56
C GLU A 151 -13.98 14.49 -4.56
N ARG A 152 -12.99 13.56 -4.70
CA ARG A 152 -13.06 12.35 -5.53
C ARG A 152 -13.47 11.10 -4.76
N GLY A 153 -13.88 11.30 -3.49
CA GLY A 153 -14.39 10.25 -2.63
C GLY A 153 -13.33 9.41 -1.92
N ALA A 154 -12.07 9.83 -1.93
CA ALA A 154 -11.03 9.17 -1.14
C ALA A 154 -11.17 9.46 0.36
N GLU A 155 -10.71 8.55 1.20
CA GLU A 155 -10.59 8.74 2.65
C GLU A 155 -9.14 9.11 2.98
N VAL A 156 -8.89 10.37 3.40
CA VAL A 156 -7.53 10.88 3.55
C VAL A 156 -7.16 11.13 5.00
N THR A 157 -6.10 10.46 5.46
CA THR A 157 -5.53 10.63 6.80
C THR A 157 -4.17 11.31 6.72
N VAL A 158 -3.91 12.27 7.61
CA VAL A 158 -2.60 12.94 7.74
C VAL A 158 -1.90 12.41 8.99
N LEU A 159 -0.67 11.91 8.82
CA LEU A 159 0.14 11.32 9.88
C LEU A 159 1.58 11.83 9.81
N SER A 160 2.35 11.67 10.90
CA SER A 160 3.80 11.76 10.77
C SER A 160 4.36 10.50 10.07
N PRO A 161 5.53 10.58 9.37
CA PRO A 161 6.13 9.42 8.71
C PRO A 161 6.29 8.21 9.64
N ARG A 162 6.81 8.43 10.84
CA ARG A 162 6.98 7.39 11.85
C ARG A 162 5.66 6.76 12.26
N ARG A 163 4.64 7.58 12.55
CA ARG A 163 3.32 7.06 12.95
C ARG A 163 2.65 6.27 11.83
N HIS A 164 2.85 6.71 10.58
CA HIS A 164 2.43 5.95 9.42
C HIS A 164 3.06 4.54 9.43
N ASP A 165 4.39 4.44 9.54
CA ASP A 165 5.10 3.16 9.47
C ASP A 165 4.75 2.23 10.64
N GLU A 166 4.55 2.78 11.86
CA GLU A 166 4.02 2.03 13.00
C GLU A 166 2.64 1.41 12.69
N LEU A 167 1.72 2.20 12.11
CA LEU A 167 0.39 1.71 11.74
C LEU A 167 0.43 0.74 10.56
N MET A 168 1.30 0.96 9.58
CA MET A 168 1.44 0.05 8.44
C MET A 168 1.99 -1.32 8.84
N SER A 169 2.73 -1.40 9.93
CA SER A 169 3.10 -2.70 10.51
C SER A 169 1.88 -3.55 10.84
N LEU A 170 0.80 -2.93 11.35
CA LEU A 170 -0.45 -3.62 11.68
C LEU A 170 -1.41 -3.76 10.48
N VAL A 171 -1.53 -2.69 9.67
CA VAL A 171 -2.54 -2.61 8.60
C VAL A 171 -2.09 -3.32 7.34
N LEU A 172 -0.80 -3.32 7.05
CA LEU A 172 -0.23 -3.85 5.81
C LEU A 172 0.69 -5.06 6.09
N GLY A 173 1.69 -4.90 6.94
CA GLY A 173 2.66 -5.96 7.22
C GLY A 173 2.01 -7.21 7.84
N PHE A 174 1.24 -7.04 8.89
CA PHE A 174 0.63 -8.18 9.59
C PHE A 174 -0.32 -9.03 8.72
N PRO A 175 -1.28 -8.47 7.94
CA PRO A 175 -2.09 -9.27 7.04
C PRO A 175 -1.27 -10.04 5.99
N HIS A 176 -0.21 -9.42 5.46
CA HIS A 176 0.69 -10.10 4.51
C HIS A 176 1.44 -11.26 5.18
N PHE A 177 1.97 -11.05 6.38
CA PHE A 177 2.61 -12.10 7.16
C PHE A 177 1.66 -13.28 7.42
N VAL A 178 0.43 -13.00 7.86
CA VAL A 178 -0.60 -14.03 8.05
C VAL A 178 -0.90 -14.77 6.75
N GLY A 179 -1.00 -14.06 5.63
CA GLY A 179 -1.21 -14.65 4.30
C GLY A 179 -0.06 -15.58 3.89
N LEU A 180 1.19 -15.15 4.09
CA LEU A 180 2.39 -15.96 3.79
C LEU A 180 2.46 -17.23 4.67
N VAL A 181 2.31 -17.08 5.99
CA VAL A 181 2.36 -18.21 6.93
C VAL A 181 1.22 -19.19 6.68
N ALA A 182 0.01 -18.69 6.44
CA ALA A 182 -1.13 -19.53 6.10
C ALA A 182 -0.93 -20.24 4.75
N GLY A 183 -0.43 -19.54 3.75
CA GLY A 183 -0.11 -20.11 2.44
C GLY A 183 0.90 -21.24 2.55
N ASP A 184 2.01 -21.01 3.27
CA ASP A 184 3.06 -21.99 3.49
C ASP A 184 2.51 -23.23 4.22
N ALA A 185 1.70 -23.04 5.28
CA ALA A 185 1.06 -24.14 5.98
C ALA A 185 0.09 -24.93 5.09
N LEU A 186 -0.66 -24.26 4.23
CA LEU A 186 -1.62 -24.89 3.32
C LEU A 186 -0.93 -25.72 2.24
N VAL A 187 0.09 -25.19 1.56
CA VAL A 187 0.76 -25.90 0.45
C VAL A 187 1.60 -27.08 0.92
N ASN A 188 2.05 -27.06 2.18
CA ASN A 188 2.75 -28.18 2.80
C ASN A 188 1.81 -29.25 3.40
N ASN A 189 0.48 -29.07 3.29
CA ASN A 189 -0.49 -30.08 3.71
C ASN A 189 -0.86 -30.99 2.54
N SER A 190 -0.76 -32.31 2.73
CA SER A 190 -1.06 -33.31 1.69
C SER A 190 -2.51 -33.27 1.17
N GLY A 191 -3.46 -32.77 1.99
CA GLY A 191 -4.87 -32.61 1.62
C GLY A 191 -5.20 -31.30 0.87
N PHE A 192 -4.21 -30.47 0.49
CA PHE A 192 -4.46 -29.17 -0.11
C PHE A 192 -5.35 -29.22 -1.36
N VAL A 193 -5.11 -30.18 -2.26
CA VAL A 193 -5.86 -30.30 -3.52
C VAL A 193 -7.32 -30.66 -3.26
N GLU A 194 -7.57 -31.61 -2.36
CA GLU A 194 -8.93 -32.03 -1.99
C GLU A 194 -9.66 -30.92 -1.20
N ALA A 195 -8.95 -30.23 -0.31
CA ALA A 195 -9.50 -29.12 0.46
C ALA A 195 -10.06 -28.00 -0.44
N LYS A 196 -9.47 -27.76 -1.60
CA LYS A 196 -10.00 -26.80 -2.59
C LYS A 196 -11.38 -27.18 -3.12
N GLN A 197 -11.70 -28.49 -3.20
CA GLN A 197 -12.98 -28.98 -3.72
C GLN A 197 -14.11 -28.83 -2.70
N VAL A 198 -13.78 -28.87 -1.40
CA VAL A 198 -14.77 -28.84 -0.32
C VAL A 198 -14.72 -27.53 0.50
N GLY A 199 -13.86 -26.59 0.12
CA GLY A 199 -13.61 -25.36 0.85
C GLY A 199 -14.80 -24.40 0.86
N GLY A 200 -15.33 -24.11 2.06
CA GLY A 200 -16.35 -23.09 2.27
C GLY A 200 -15.78 -21.65 2.31
N ALA A 201 -16.62 -20.67 2.63
CA ALA A 201 -16.29 -19.23 2.57
C ALA A 201 -15.00 -18.86 3.32
N SER A 202 -14.83 -19.30 4.57
CA SER A 202 -13.64 -18.99 5.37
C SER A 202 -12.34 -19.53 4.73
N TYR A 203 -12.39 -20.74 4.15
CA TYR A 203 -11.24 -21.33 3.46
C TYR A 203 -10.89 -20.54 2.19
N LYS A 204 -11.92 -20.19 1.40
CA LYS A 204 -11.72 -19.38 0.17
C LYS A 204 -11.10 -18.01 0.47
N LEU A 205 -11.56 -17.30 1.52
CA LEU A 205 -10.96 -16.03 1.92
C LEU A 205 -9.50 -16.19 2.34
N LEU A 206 -9.19 -17.20 3.16
CA LEU A 206 -7.82 -17.47 3.58
C LEU A 206 -6.92 -17.77 2.37
N LEU A 207 -7.39 -18.60 1.45
CA LEU A 207 -6.67 -18.95 0.23
C LEU A 207 -6.52 -17.75 -0.70
N THR A 208 -7.54 -16.88 -0.80
CA THR A 208 -7.46 -15.63 -1.58
C THR A 208 -6.40 -14.70 -1.02
N LEU A 209 -6.37 -14.48 0.29
CA LEU A 209 -5.33 -13.67 0.93
C LEU A 209 -3.94 -14.25 0.68
N ALA A 210 -3.76 -15.55 0.95
CA ALA A 210 -2.47 -16.22 0.74
C ALA A 210 -2.01 -16.16 -0.72
N GLY A 211 -2.91 -16.41 -1.66
CA GLY A 211 -2.64 -16.36 -3.10
C GLY A 211 -2.34 -14.95 -3.60
N ALA A 212 -3.09 -13.94 -3.14
CA ALA A 212 -2.85 -12.55 -3.51
C ALA A 212 -1.47 -12.06 -3.04
N VAL A 213 -1.09 -12.41 -1.80
CA VAL A 213 0.24 -12.09 -1.26
C VAL A 213 1.34 -12.83 -2.02
N ALA A 214 1.18 -14.12 -2.29
CA ALA A 214 2.17 -14.93 -3.02
C ALA A 214 2.33 -14.55 -4.50
N ALA A 215 1.37 -13.84 -5.09
CA ALA A 215 1.43 -13.39 -6.48
C ALA A 215 2.27 -12.12 -6.69
N GLU A 216 2.67 -11.43 -5.62
CA GLU A 216 3.51 -10.24 -5.70
C GLU A 216 5.01 -10.58 -5.75
N GLU A 217 5.83 -9.59 -6.12
CA GLU A 217 7.28 -9.74 -6.19
C GLU A 217 7.90 -9.98 -4.80
N PRO A 218 8.68 -11.04 -4.57
CA PRO A 218 9.25 -11.36 -3.25
C PRO A 218 10.09 -10.23 -2.66
N VAL A 219 10.83 -9.48 -3.50
CA VAL A 219 11.65 -8.34 -3.06
C VAL A 219 10.78 -7.21 -2.46
N PHE A 220 9.58 -7.00 -3.00
CA PHE A 220 8.66 -6.01 -2.45
C PHE A 220 8.29 -6.32 -1.00
N TYR A 221 7.87 -7.56 -0.73
CA TYR A 221 7.47 -7.95 0.63
C TYR A 221 8.65 -8.06 1.60
N SER A 222 9.82 -8.54 1.15
CA SER A 222 10.99 -8.59 2.02
C SER A 222 11.40 -7.18 2.46
N ASN A 223 11.45 -6.21 1.54
CA ASN A 223 11.75 -4.82 1.87
C ASN A 223 10.69 -4.23 2.83
N LEU A 224 9.41 -4.49 2.59
CA LEU A 224 8.32 -4.02 3.44
C LEU A 224 8.45 -4.54 4.87
N HIS A 225 8.55 -5.86 5.04
CA HIS A 225 8.63 -6.51 6.36
C HIS A 225 9.88 -6.10 7.14
N MET A 226 11.04 -5.97 6.46
CA MET A 226 12.30 -5.58 7.11
C MET A 226 12.37 -4.09 7.45
N SER A 227 11.54 -3.25 6.81
CA SER A 227 11.56 -1.79 7.00
C SER A 227 10.49 -1.28 7.97
N LEU A 228 9.43 -2.04 8.22
CA LEU A 228 8.36 -1.63 9.12
C LEU A 228 8.77 -1.82 10.60
N PRO A 229 8.65 -0.80 11.46
CA PRO A 229 9.31 -0.78 12.77
C PRO A 229 8.71 -1.74 13.83
N GLU A 230 7.42 -2.10 13.71
CA GLU A 230 6.72 -2.91 14.72
C GLU A 230 6.52 -4.39 14.29
N MET A 231 7.11 -4.82 13.15
CA MET A 231 6.83 -6.15 12.61
C MET A 231 7.21 -7.26 13.57
N GLU A 232 8.45 -7.29 14.07
CA GLU A 232 8.92 -8.31 15.00
C GLU A 232 8.01 -8.44 16.23
N LYS A 233 7.57 -7.32 16.79
CA LYS A 233 6.68 -7.28 17.94
C LYS A 233 5.28 -7.83 17.63
N ILE A 234 4.72 -7.47 16.47
CA ILE A 234 3.39 -7.92 16.03
C ILE A 234 3.42 -9.41 15.71
N GLU A 235 4.43 -9.86 14.98
CA GLU A 235 4.62 -11.27 14.64
C GLU A 235 4.86 -12.13 15.89
N GLY A 236 5.67 -11.64 16.84
CA GLY A 236 5.89 -12.29 18.14
C GLY A 236 4.61 -12.39 18.97
N LEU A 237 3.79 -11.34 18.98
CA LEU A 237 2.47 -11.39 19.62
C LEU A 237 1.56 -12.42 18.95
N PHE A 238 1.53 -12.45 17.61
CA PHE A 238 0.75 -13.44 16.86
C PHE A 238 1.18 -14.87 17.19
N LEU A 239 2.47 -15.15 17.17
CA LEU A 239 3.01 -16.45 17.54
C LEU A 239 2.57 -16.86 18.95
N SER A 240 2.71 -15.97 19.93
CA SER A 240 2.24 -16.20 21.31
C SER A 240 0.77 -16.55 21.36
N LYS A 241 -0.09 -15.88 20.57
CA LYS A 241 -1.52 -16.20 20.51
C LYS A 241 -1.80 -17.54 19.84
N VAL A 242 -1.07 -17.89 18.80
CA VAL A 242 -1.15 -19.23 18.18
C VAL A 242 -0.85 -20.31 19.21
N GLU A 243 0.22 -20.15 20.00
CA GLU A 243 0.57 -21.11 21.05
C GLU A 243 -0.49 -21.24 22.14
N GLU A 244 -1.08 -20.12 22.57
CA GLU A 244 -2.18 -20.14 23.56
C GLU A 244 -3.40 -20.93 23.06
N TRP A 245 -3.82 -20.74 21.79
CA TRP A 245 -4.91 -21.49 21.19
C TRP A 245 -4.56 -22.97 21.01
N LEU A 246 -3.33 -23.26 20.56
CA LEU A 246 -2.85 -24.62 20.35
C LEU A 246 -2.84 -25.45 21.66
N LYS A 247 -2.48 -24.82 22.78
CA LYS A 247 -2.54 -25.47 24.11
C LYS A 247 -3.96 -25.97 24.43
N LEU A 248 -4.99 -25.16 24.17
CA LEU A 248 -6.39 -25.54 24.40
C LEU A 248 -6.83 -26.71 23.51
N VAL A 249 -6.42 -26.68 22.23
CA VAL A 249 -6.72 -27.75 21.27
C VAL A 249 -6.04 -29.06 21.70
N ARG A 250 -4.76 -29.01 22.06
CA ARG A 250 -3.99 -30.18 22.53
C ARG A 250 -4.59 -30.81 23.82
N ALA A 251 -5.03 -29.93 24.73
CA ALA A 251 -5.69 -30.34 25.97
C ALA A 251 -7.14 -30.79 25.79
N LYS A 252 -7.72 -30.63 24.58
CA LYS A 252 -9.15 -30.83 24.30
C LYS A 252 -10.07 -30.07 25.27
N ASP A 253 -9.59 -28.88 25.74
CA ASP A 253 -10.33 -28.03 26.70
C ASP A 253 -11.37 -27.19 25.98
N CYS A 254 -12.53 -27.77 25.67
CA CYS A 254 -13.65 -27.10 25.05
C CYS A 254 -14.14 -25.88 25.87
N GLY A 255 -14.16 -26.01 27.21
CA GLY A 255 -14.58 -24.92 28.08
C GLY A 255 -13.63 -23.71 28.07
N GLY A 256 -12.33 -23.96 28.13
CA GLY A 256 -11.30 -22.97 28.02
C GLY A 256 -11.30 -22.28 26.64
N PHE A 257 -11.46 -23.07 25.59
CA PHE A 257 -11.57 -22.56 24.23
C PHE A 257 -12.77 -21.59 24.07
N GLY A 258 -13.96 -22.02 24.54
CA GLY A 258 -15.16 -21.18 24.50
C GLY A 258 -15.01 -19.87 25.28
N ARG A 259 -14.50 -19.95 26.53
CA ARG A 259 -14.24 -18.74 27.34
C ARG A 259 -13.28 -17.78 26.66
N LYS A 260 -12.21 -18.29 26.06
CA LYS A 260 -11.24 -17.45 25.33
C LYS A 260 -11.87 -16.81 24.10
N MET A 261 -12.70 -17.52 23.35
CA MET A 261 -13.43 -16.97 22.21
C MET A 261 -14.39 -15.84 22.64
N GLU A 262 -15.13 -16.01 23.75
CA GLU A 262 -16.00 -14.97 24.29
C GLU A 262 -15.21 -13.71 24.74
N GLN A 263 -14.00 -13.88 25.27
CA GLN A 263 -13.13 -12.72 25.58
C GLN A 263 -12.74 -11.94 24.33
N VAL A 264 -12.37 -12.63 23.23
CA VAL A 264 -12.06 -11.98 21.95
C VAL A 264 -13.30 -11.24 21.41
N LYS A 265 -14.45 -11.91 21.42
CA LYS A 265 -15.73 -11.35 20.99
C LYS A 265 -16.10 -10.08 21.77
N LYS A 266 -16.00 -10.15 23.11
CA LYS A 266 -16.25 -8.99 23.99
C LYS A 266 -15.33 -7.84 23.63
N ARG A 267 -14.04 -8.09 23.45
CA ARG A 267 -13.07 -7.07 23.12
C ARG A 267 -13.30 -6.46 21.74
N LEU A 268 -13.66 -7.28 20.74
CA LEU A 268 -14.04 -6.77 19.42
C LEU A 268 -15.25 -5.84 19.51
N LYS A 269 -16.29 -6.23 20.27
CA LYS A 269 -17.50 -5.41 20.44
C LYS A 269 -17.21 -4.07 21.14
N GLU A 270 -16.26 -4.03 22.07
CA GLU A 270 -15.83 -2.78 22.74
C GLU A 270 -15.09 -1.84 21.77
N LEU A 271 -14.28 -2.38 20.86
CA LEU A 271 -13.44 -1.61 19.94
C LEU A 271 -14.15 -1.27 18.62
N ASP A 272 -15.02 -2.14 18.15
CA ASP A 272 -15.84 -1.98 16.96
C ASP A 272 -17.25 -2.52 17.25
N PRO A 273 -18.18 -1.68 17.73
CA PRO A 273 -19.53 -2.11 18.11
C PRO A 273 -20.32 -2.81 16.99
N ASP A 274 -19.99 -2.53 15.73
CA ASP A 274 -20.64 -3.10 14.55
C ASP A 274 -19.81 -4.25 13.91
N TYR A 275 -18.91 -4.88 14.67
CA TYR A 275 -18.02 -5.93 14.16
C TYR A 275 -18.77 -7.11 13.50
N GLU A 276 -20.03 -7.38 13.85
CA GLU A 276 -20.85 -8.45 13.25
C GLU A 276 -21.11 -8.26 11.75
N ARG A 277 -20.94 -7.01 11.23
CA ARG A 277 -20.99 -6.71 9.80
C ARG A 277 -19.97 -7.50 8.99
N TYR A 278 -18.82 -7.86 9.59
CA TYR A 278 -17.75 -8.61 8.91
C TYR A 278 -18.20 -9.98 8.43
N TYR A 279 -19.16 -10.61 9.12
CA TYR A 279 -19.73 -11.88 8.66
C TYR A 279 -20.46 -11.69 7.31
N ARG A 280 -21.24 -10.63 7.16
CA ARG A 280 -21.93 -10.31 5.90
C ARG A 280 -20.94 -9.86 4.80
N LEU A 281 -19.93 -9.08 5.17
CA LEU A 281 -18.88 -8.63 4.24
C LEU A 281 -18.10 -9.81 3.66
N MET A 282 -17.79 -10.82 4.47
CA MET A 282 -17.14 -12.04 4.01
C MET A 282 -17.84 -12.68 2.81
N TYR A 283 -19.17 -12.80 2.84
CA TYR A 283 -19.93 -13.38 1.73
C TYR A 283 -19.95 -12.46 0.50
N ARG A 284 -20.10 -11.15 0.68
CA ARG A 284 -20.04 -10.20 -0.44
C ARG A 284 -18.73 -10.26 -1.21
N LEU A 285 -17.60 -10.34 -0.50
CA LEU A 285 -16.28 -10.43 -1.13
C LEU A 285 -16.10 -11.71 -1.97
N LEU A 286 -16.90 -12.74 -1.71
CA LEU A 286 -16.84 -14.01 -2.44
C LEU A 286 -17.87 -14.07 -3.60
N ASP A 287 -18.96 -13.30 -3.53
CA ASP A 287 -20.01 -13.28 -4.56
C ASP A 287 -19.55 -12.49 -5.81
N ASP A 288 -18.59 -11.55 -5.64
CA ASP A 288 -18.00 -10.74 -6.73
C ASP A 288 -16.76 -11.39 -7.37
N SER A 289 -16.41 -12.64 -7.02
CA SER A 289 -15.18 -13.33 -7.45
C SER A 289 -15.42 -14.43 -8.52
#